data_7082096bb388a5ef7df6002acb7f9acc
#
_entry.id   7082096bb388a5ef7df6002acb7f9acc
#
_cell.length_a   1.000
_cell.length_b   1.000
_cell.length_c   1.000
_cell.angle_alpha   90.00
_cell.angle_beta   90.00
_cell.angle_gamma   90.00
#
_symmetry.space_group_name_H-M   'P 1'
#
loop_
_entity.id
_entity.type
_entity.pdbx_description
1 polymer ?
#
loop_
_entity_poly.entity_id
_entity_poly.type
_entity_poly.pdbx_seq_one_letter_code
_entity_poly.pdbx_strand_id
1 'polypeptide(L)'
;MEIILAALLFILTHILLRAFFSQTATGGRKLPPGPRGFPVVGALPLLGNMPHIALAKMAKIYGPVMYLKMGAWGMVVASTPTAARAFLKTLDSNFSNRPPNAGATHLAYGAQDMVFAHYGPRWRLLRKLSNLHMLGGKALDEWVDVRTSELGHMLEAMLQASLSREAVMIPEMLVYAMANMIGQVILSRRVFVTKGRELNEFKDMVVELMTSAGYFNVGDFIPSFAWMDLQGIEKGMKVLHRKFDVLISKMLDEHVATAHVRKAKPDFLDVILANRDNSEGERLTTSNIKALLLVIITSFLLMN
;
A
#
# COMPACT_ATOMS: atom_id res chain seq x y z
N MET A 1 -41.55 18.52 21.40
CA MET A 1 -40.27 17.82 21.56
C MET A 1 -40.45 16.32 21.43
N GLU A 2 -41.41 15.71 22.08
CA GLU A 2 -41.67 14.25 22.05
C GLU A 2 -42.07 13.70 20.64
N ILE A 3 -42.87 14.44 19.85
CA ILE A 3 -43.25 14.05 18.49
C ILE A 3 -42.03 13.98 17.56
N ILE A 4 -41.10 14.94 17.68
CA ILE A 4 -39.85 14.97 16.91
C ILE A 4 -38.96 13.80 17.28
N LEU A 5 -38.85 13.50 18.59
CA LEU A 5 -38.08 12.37 19.09
C LEU A 5 -38.67 11.04 18.61
N ALA A 6 -39.99 10.88 18.66
CA ALA A 6 -40.70 9.69 18.16
C ALA A 6 -40.50 9.52 16.63
N ALA A 7 -40.60 10.60 15.85
CA ALA A 7 -40.35 10.57 14.41
C ALA A 7 -38.90 10.19 14.08
N LEU A 8 -37.91 10.73 14.79
CA LEU A 8 -36.51 10.37 14.66
C LEU A 8 -36.26 8.89 15.00
N LEU A 9 -36.88 8.40 16.08
CA LEU A 9 -36.78 7.00 16.48
C LEU A 9 -37.40 6.07 15.45
N PHE A 10 -38.56 6.45 14.89
CA PHE A 10 -39.21 5.70 13.81
C PHE A 10 -38.37 5.64 12.55
N ILE A 11 -37.81 6.79 12.10
CA ILE A 11 -36.93 6.86 10.95
C ILE A 11 -35.70 6.01 11.17
N LEU A 12 -35.07 6.11 12.36
CA LEU A 12 -33.89 5.32 12.70
C LEU A 12 -34.23 3.82 12.69
N THR A 13 -35.35 3.42 13.31
CA THR A 13 -35.79 2.03 13.32
C THR A 13 -36.08 1.53 11.90
N HIS A 14 -36.71 2.35 11.07
CA HIS A 14 -36.98 2.00 9.69
C HIS A 14 -35.71 1.84 8.84
N ILE A 15 -34.72 2.72 9.04
CA ILE A 15 -33.41 2.61 8.39
C ILE A 15 -32.68 1.34 8.85
N LEU A 16 -32.69 1.05 10.13
CA LEU A 16 -32.08 -0.15 10.69
C LEU A 16 -32.74 -1.43 10.20
N LEU A 17 -34.06 -1.46 10.13
CA LEU A 17 -34.83 -2.59 9.58
C LEU A 17 -34.54 -2.77 8.09
N ARG A 18 -34.56 -1.69 7.29
CA ARG A 18 -34.17 -1.77 5.89
C ARG A 18 -32.76 -2.25 5.69
N ALA A 19 -31.79 -1.75 6.45
CA ALA A 19 -30.40 -2.21 6.40
C ALA A 19 -30.27 -3.70 6.78
N PHE A 20 -31.07 -4.16 7.74
CA PHE A 20 -31.09 -5.56 8.17
C PHE A 20 -31.70 -6.49 7.08
N PHE A 21 -32.82 -6.09 6.49
CA PHE A 21 -33.51 -6.90 5.46
C PHE A 21 -32.84 -6.78 4.09
N SER A 22 -32.14 -5.69 3.76
CA SER A 22 -31.44 -5.57 2.48
C SER A 22 -30.23 -6.50 2.37
N GLN A 23 -29.76 -7.10 3.47
CA GLN A 23 -28.69 -8.09 3.44
C GLN A 23 -29.08 -9.38 2.68
N THR A 24 -30.35 -9.59 2.36
CA THR A 24 -30.84 -10.81 1.70
C THR A 24 -31.06 -10.67 0.18
N ALA A 25 -30.93 -9.46 -0.38
CA ALA A 25 -31.26 -9.19 -1.79
C ALA A 25 -30.02 -9.28 -2.71
N THR A 26 -29.43 -10.45 -2.82
CA THR A 26 -28.36 -10.74 -3.82
C THR A 26 -28.95 -11.50 -5.01
N GLY A 27 -29.87 -10.91 -5.77
CA GLY A 27 -30.26 -11.38 -7.10
C GLY A 27 -30.43 -12.91 -7.29
N GLY A 28 -30.90 -13.64 -6.28
CA GLY A 28 -31.16 -15.09 -6.34
C GLY A 28 -29.94 -16.01 -6.23
N ARG A 29 -28.71 -15.49 -6.18
CA ARG A 29 -27.50 -16.31 -5.99
C ARG A 29 -27.19 -16.51 -4.50
N LYS A 30 -26.96 -17.75 -4.12
CA LYS A 30 -26.55 -18.08 -2.74
C LYS A 30 -25.13 -17.57 -2.50
N LEU A 31 -24.98 -16.71 -1.48
CA LEU A 31 -23.67 -16.30 -0.99
C LEU A 31 -22.97 -17.46 -0.26
N PRO A 32 -21.63 -17.46 -0.23
CA PRO A 32 -20.90 -18.40 0.64
C PRO A 32 -21.38 -18.27 2.09
N PRO A 33 -21.24 -19.32 2.92
CA PRO A 33 -21.57 -19.27 4.34
C PRO A 33 -20.74 -18.20 5.06
N GLY A 34 -21.26 -17.66 6.14
CA GLY A 34 -20.53 -16.65 6.90
C GLY A 34 -21.30 -16.19 8.14
N PRO A 35 -20.66 -15.40 9.02
CA PRO A 35 -21.29 -14.90 10.23
C PRO A 35 -22.39 -13.90 9.90
N ARG A 36 -23.45 -13.92 10.69
CA ARG A 36 -24.44 -12.84 10.67
C ARG A 36 -23.80 -11.60 11.30
N GLY A 37 -23.75 -10.52 10.53
CA GLY A 37 -23.24 -9.24 11.02
C GLY A 37 -24.32 -8.45 11.75
N PHE A 38 -23.90 -7.33 12.36
CA PHE A 38 -24.78 -6.35 12.98
C PHE A 38 -25.41 -5.43 11.93
N PRO A 39 -26.56 -4.79 12.21
CA PRO A 39 -27.10 -3.76 11.34
C PRO A 39 -26.07 -2.66 11.07
N VAL A 40 -26.04 -2.12 9.85
CA VAL A 40 -25.15 -1.05 9.37
C VAL A 40 -23.66 -1.45 9.33
N VAL A 41 -23.07 -1.81 10.45
CA VAL A 41 -21.62 -2.11 10.56
C VAL A 41 -21.25 -3.52 10.09
N GLY A 42 -22.23 -4.43 9.97
CA GLY A 42 -21.98 -5.80 9.51
C GLY A 42 -21.11 -6.60 10.48
N ALA A 43 -20.14 -7.31 9.95
CA ALA A 43 -19.22 -8.16 10.70
C ALA A 43 -17.99 -7.42 11.25
N LEU A 44 -17.89 -6.09 11.07
CA LEU A 44 -16.74 -5.30 11.54
C LEU A 44 -16.41 -5.53 13.03
N PRO A 45 -17.38 -5.50 13.96
CA PRO A 45 -17.08 -5.73 15.37
C PRO A 45 -16.57 -7.15 15.69
N LEU A 46 -16.85 -8.13 14.82
CA LEU A 46 -16.42 -9.52 15.00
C LEU A 46 -14.93 -9.73 14.71
N LEU A 47 -14.29 -8.80 14.02
CA LEU A 47 -12.86 -8.88 13.66
C LEU A 47 -11.95 -8.52 14.83
N GLY A 48 -12.40 -7.64 15.73
CA GLY A 48 -11.59 -7.18 16.87
C GLY A 48 -10.26 -6.56 16.46
N ASN A 49 -9.29 -6.57 17.37
CA ASN A 49 -7.98 -5.95 17.17
C ASN A 49 -7.02 -6.83 16.33
N MET A 50 -7.34 -8.11 16.12
CA MET A 50 -6.52 -9.05 15.35
C MET A 50 -7.37 -9.74 14.27
N PRO A 51 -7.68 -9.04 13.17
CA PRO A 51 -8.60 -9.52 12.13
C PRO A 51 -8.20 -10.87 11.55
N HIS A 52 -6.91 -11.11 11.32
CA HIS A 52 -6.41 -12.37 10.77
C HIS A 52 -6.70 -13.57 11.67
N ILE A 53 -6.60 -13.41 12.99
CA ILE A 53 -6.94 -14.46 13.97
C ILE A 53 -8.45 -14.71 13.98
N ALA A 54 -9.26 -13.66 13.98
CA ALA A 54 -10.70 -13.76 13.93
C ALA A 54 -11.17 -14.48 12.65
N LEU A 55 -10.64 -14.07 11.48
CA LEU A 55 -10.92 -14.70 10.20
C LEU A 55 -10.50 -16.18 10.17
N ALA A 56 -9.33 -16.53 10.72
CA ALA A 56 -8.89 -17.91 10.82
C ALA A 56 -9.81 -18.78 11.70
N LYS A 57 -10.32 -18.23 12.80
CA LYS A 57 -11.33 -18.91 13.65
C LYS A 57 -12.66 -19.07 12.92
N MET A 58 -13.13 -18.05 12.21
CA MET A 58 -14.35 -18.12 11.42
C MET A 58 -14.24 -19.14 10.27
N ALA A 59 -13.09 -19.24 9.63
CA ALA A 59 -12.86 -20.21 8.56
C ALA A 59 -13.02 -21.67 9.03
N LYS A 60 -12.69 -21.98 10.28
CA LYS A 60 -12.94 -23.32 10.87
C LYS A 60 -14.43 -23.63 11.00
N ILE A 61 -15.28 -22.63 11.11
CA ILE A 61 -16.73 -22.79 11.29
C ILE A 61 -17.45 -22.75 9.93
N TYR A 62 -17.09 -21.79 9.07
CA TYR A 62 -17.83 -21.49 7.83
C TYR A 62 -17.19 -22.12 6.59
N GLY A 63 -15.96 -22.67 6.70
CA GLY A 63 -15.30 -23.39 5.63
C GLY A 63 -14.29 -22.55 4.83
N PRO A 64 -13.79 -23.14 3.71
CA PRO A 64 -12.64 -22.59 2.96
C PRO A 64 -12.94 -21.29 2.22
N VAL A 65 -14.20 -21.00 1.94
CA VAL A 65 -14.66 -19.76 1.32
C VAL A 65 -15.84 -19.25 2.14
N MET A 66 -15.71 -18.09 2.71
CA MET A 66 -16.77 -17.48 3.53
C MET A 66 -17.06 -16.04 3.11
N TYR A 67 -18.28 -15.59 3.38
CA TYR A 67 -18.72 -14.24 3.09
C TYR A 67 -18.97 -13.45 4.37
N LEU A 68 -18.48 -12.21 4.39
CA LEU A 68 -18.72 -11.25 5.47
C LEU A 68 -19.32 -9.96 4.90
N LYS A 69 -20.37 -9.45 5.52
CA LYS A 69 -20.82 -8.09 5.26
C LYS A 69 -19.99 -7.13 6.14
N MET A 70 -19.26 -6.23 5.51
CA MET A 70 -18.35 -5.28 6.16
C MET A 70 -18.89 -3.87 5.91
N GLY A 71 -19.75 -3.37 6.79
CA GLY A 71 -20.44 -2.11 6.53
C GLY A 71 -21.24 -2.13 5.23
N ALA A 72 -20.92 -1.22 4.30
CA ALA A 72 -21.54 -1.17 2.97
C ALA A 72 -21.04 -2.27 2.01
N TRP A 73 -19.87 -2.87 2.26
CA TRP A 73 -19.22 -3.79 1.33
C TRP A 73 -19.43 -5.26 1.67
N GLY A 74 -19.46 -6.08 0.64
CA GLY A 74 -19.38 -7.53 0.79
C GLY A 74 -17.92 -7.99 0.62
N MET A 75 -17.42 -8.80 1.54
CA MET A 75 -16.08 -9.37 1.49
C MET A 75 -16.15 -10.90 1.42
N VAL A 76 -15.41 -11.48 0.50
CA VAL A 76 -15.20 -12.94 0.41
C VAL A 76 -13.81 -13.27 0.90
N VAL A 77 -13.70 -14.24 1.79
CA VAL A 77 -12.43 -14.68 2.37
C VAL A 77 -12.13 -16.10 1.90
N ALA A 78 -10.98 -16.26 1.26
CA ALA A 78 -10.43 -17.56 0.86
C ALA A 78 -9.40 -18.01 1.92
N SER A 79 -9.68 -19.13 2.59
CA SER A 79 -8.91 -19.58 3.76
C SER A 79 -8.08 -20.84 3.51
N THR A 80 -8.04 -21.35 2.28
CA THR A 80 -7.23 -22.52 1.90
C THR A 80 -6.39 -22.24 0.66
N PRO A 81 -5.27 -22.95 0.45
CA PRO A 81 -4.45 -22.79 -0.76
C PRO A 81 -5.24 -22.99 -2.06
N THR A 82 -6.17 -23.96 -2.09
CA THR A 82 -7.03 -24.24 -3.26
C THR A 82 -7.95 -23.06 -3.55
N ALA A 83 -8.63 -22.52 -2.52
CA ALA A 83 -9.48 -21.34 -2.68
C ALA A 83 -8.64 -20.12 -3.09
N ALA A 84 -7.51 -19.87 -2.45
CA ALA A 84 -6.61 -18.78 -2.82
C ALA A 84 -6.15 -18.89 -4.28
N ARG A 85 -5.79 -20.10 -4.74
CA ARG A 85 -5.41 -20.35 -6.14
C ARG A 85 -6.54 -20.00 -7.11
N ALA A 86 -7.80 -20.31 -6.76
CA ALA A 86 -8.95 -19.98 -7.59
C ALA A 86 -9.07 -18.44 -7.79
N PHE A 87 -8.92 -17.66 -6.74
CA PHE A 87 -9.01 -16.19 -6.81
C PHE A 87 -7.79 -15.54 -7.44
N LEU A 88 -6.56 -15.99 -7.07
CA LEU A 88 -5.32 -15.32 -7.43
C LEU A 88 -4.69 -15.80 -8.74
N LYS A 89 -5.18 -16.91 -9.30
CA LYS A 89 -4.63 -17.49 -10.53
C LYS A 89 -5.71 -17.86 -11.54
N THR A 90 -6.70 -18.69 -11.16
CA THR A 90 -7.67 -19.23 -12.14
C THR A 90 -8.68 -18.19 -12.60
N LEU A 91 -9.14 -17.34 -11.68
CA LEU A 91 -10.14 -16.29 -11.90
C LEU A 91 -9.56 -14.89 -11.65
N ASP A 92 -8.25 -14.74 -11.77
CA ASP A 92 -7.51 -13.52 -11.46
C ASP A 92 -8.13 -12.27 -12.11
N SER A 93 -8.51 -12.34 -13.38
CA SER A 93 -9.12 -11.22 -14.10
C SER A 93 -10.39 -10.67 -13.44
N ASN A 94 -11.13 -11.50 -12.69
CA ASN A 94 -12.35 -11.08 -12.00
C ASN A 94 -12.07 -10.45 -10.63
N PHE A 95 -10.88 -10.69 -10.06
CA PHE A 95 -10.51 -10.30 -8.69
C PHE A 95 -9.27 -9.41 -8.63
N SER A 96 -8.72 -8.99 -9.76
CA SER A 96 -7.48 -8.22 -9.83
C SER A 96 -7.60 -6.76 -9.36
N ASN A 97 -8.79 -6.19 -9.35
CA ASN A 97 -8.99 -4.80 -8.93
C ASN A 97 -8.93 -4.65 -7.40
N ARG A 98 -8.48 -3.49 -6.97
CA ARG A 98 -8.39 -3.12 -5.55
C ARG A 98 -9.62 -2.33 -5.12
N PRO A 99 -10.18 -2.58 -3.91
CA PRO A 99 -11.24 -1.73 -3.38
C PRO A 99 -10.70 -0.33 -3.08
N PRO A 100 -11.52 0.72 -3.27
CA PRO A 100 -11.14 2.06 -2.85
C PRO A 100 -10.99 2.10 -1.33
N ASN A 101 -9.97 2.81 -0.85
CA ASN A 101 -9.76 3.08 0.57
C ASN A 101 -9.02 4.41 0.76
N ALA A 102 -9.05 4.94 1.96
CA ALA A 102 -8.43 6.22 2.29
C ALA A 102 -6.92 6.23 2.01
N GLY A 103 -6.20 5.13 2.29
CA GLY A 103 -4.78 5.00 2.00
C GLY A 103 -4.47 5.13 0.51
N ALA A 104 -5.19 4.39 -0.34
CA ALA A 104 -5.04 4.47 -1.80
C ALA A 104 -5.36 5.88 -2.32
N THR A 105 -6.39 6.51 -1.76
CA THR A 105 -6.85 7.84 -2.17
C THR A 105 -5.87 8.94 -1.74
N HIS A 106 -5.47 8.95 -0.47
CA HIS A 106 -4.77 10.08 0.12
C HIS A 106 -3.24 9.90 0.20
N LEU A 107 -2.73 8.67 0.33
CA LEU A 107 -1.29 8.42 0.37
C LEU A 107 -0.74 8.04 -1.01
N ALA A 108 -1.42 7.18 -1.75
CA ALA A 108 -0.94 6.62 -3.02
C ALA A 108 -1.39 7.41 -4.26
N TYR A 109 -1.45 8.74 -4.18
CA TYR A 109 -1.80 9.65 -5.29
C TYR A 109 -3.11 9.29 -6.00
N GLY A 110 -4.15 8.89 -5.25
CA GLY A 110 -5.42 8.46 -5.84
C GLY A 110 -5.30 7.10 -6.55
N ALA A 111 -4.63 6.14 -5.93
CA ALA A 111 -4.39 4.81 -6.49
C ALA A 111 -3.66 4.82 -7.84
N GLN A 112 -2.66 5.70 -7.99
CA GLN A 112 -1.90 5.85 -9.23
C GLN A 112 -0.66 4.92 -9.29
N ASP A 113 -0.36 4.20 -8.23
CA ASP A 113 0.78 3.30 -8.09
C ASP A 113 0.51 1.88 -8.63
N MET A 114 1.48 0.99 -8.46
CA MET A 114 1.38 -0.41 -8.89
C MET A 114 0.64 -1.30 -7.89
N VAL A 115 0.45 -0.86 -6.63
CA VAL A 115 -0.19 -1.65 -5.56
C VAL A 115 -1.70 -1.47 -5.57
N PHE A 116 -2.18 -0.23 -5.70
CA PHE A 116 -3.59 0.13 -5.59
C PHE A 116 -4.28 0.42 -6.92
N ALA A 117 -3.54 0.60 -8.02
CA ALA A 117 -4.13 0.85 -9.32
C ALA A 117 -5.02 -0.31 -9.77
N HIS A 118 -6.12 0.03 -10.46
CA HIS A 118 -6.94 -0.96 -11.14
C HIS A 118 -6.16 -1.64 -12.26
N TYR A 119 -6.46 -2.93 -12.47
CA TYR A 119 -5.90 -3.69 -13.58
C TYR A 119 -6.29 -3.06 -14.91
N GLY A 120 -5.28 -2.60 -15.66
CA GLY A 120 -5.47 -1.87 -16.92
C GLY A 120 -4.15 -1.61 -17.63
N PRO A 121 -4.16 -0.87 -18.76
CA PRO A 121 -2.96 -0.60 -19.55
C PRO A 121 -1.86 0.04 -18.72
N ARG A 122 -2.18 1.06 -17.92
CA ARG A 122 -1.22 1.74 -17.05
C ARG A 122 -0.57 0.79 -16.04
N TRP A 123 -1.37 -0.01 -15.32
CA TRP A 123 -0.83 -0.99 -14.37
C TRP A 123 0.09 -1.98 -15.06
N ARG A 124 -0.29 -2.47 -16.25
CA ARG A 124 0.53 -3.40 -17.04
C ARG A 124 1.85 -2.76 -17.47
N LEU A 125 1.84 -1.50 -17.89
CA LEU A 125 3.04 -0.76 -18.26
C LEU A 125 3.98 -0.61 -17.05
N LEU A 126 3.49 -0.10 -15.92
CA LEU A 126 4.28 0.05 -14.69
C LEU A 126 4.86 -1.30 -14.24
N ARG A 127 4.06 -2.36 -14.27
CA ARG A 127 4.50 -3.71 -13.91
C ARG A 127 5.55 -4.26 -14.88
N LYS A 128 5.38 -4.05 -16.18
CA LYS A 128 6.32 -4.45 -17.24
C LYS A 128 7.67 -3.76 -17.02
N LEU A 129 7.70 -2.44 -16.88
CA LEU A 129 8.92 -1.68 -16.66
C LEU A 129 9.62 -2.07 -15.36
N SER A 130 8.87 -2.21 -14.27
CA SER A 130 9.43 -2.65 -12.99
C SER A 130 10.05 -4.06 -13.06
N ASN A 131 9.41 -4.99 -13.74
CA ASN A 131 9.95 -6.34 -13.89
C ASN A 131 11.19 -6.36 -14.80
N LEU A 132 11.19 -5.60 -15.90
CA LEU A 132 12.32 -5.61 -16.84
C LEU A 132 13.58 -4.97 -16.26
N HIS A 133 13.44 -3.89 -15.48
CA HIS A 133 14.55 -3.02 -15.11
C HIS A 133 14.88 -3.02 -13.60
N MET A 134 14.05 -3.68 -12.76
CA MET A 134 14.27 -3.66 -11.32
C MET A 134 14.07 -5.02 -10.64
N LEU A 135 12.98 -5.75 -10.93
CA LEU A 135 12.56 -6.94 -10.18
C LEU A 135 12.85 -8.27 -10.88
N GLY A 136 13.05 -8.27 -12.18
CA GLY A 136 13.31 -9.49 -12.96
C GLY A 136 14.72 -10.03 -12.75
N GLY A 137 14.94 -11.32 -13.00
CA GLY A 137 16.23 -11.97 -12.76
C GLY A 137 17.41 -11.26 -13.40
N LYS A 138 17.30 -10.88 -14.68
CA LYS A 138 18.35 -10.13 -15.37
C LYS A 138 18.66 -8.78 -14.69
N ALA A 139 17.65 -8.02 -14.30
CA ALA A 139 17.83 -6.77 -13.59
C ALA A 139 18.48 -6.99 -12.22
N LEU A 140 18.10 -8.04 -11.51
CA LEU A 140 18.73 -8.39 -10.24
C LEU A 140 20.23 -8.72 -10.40
N ASP A 141 20.61 -9.37 -11.49
CA ASP A 141 22.03 -9.66 -11.80
C ASP A 141 22.79 -8.38 -12.13
N GLU A 142 22.21 -7.44 -12.88
CA GLU A 142 22.80 -6.13 -13.21
C GLU A 142 23.08 -5.27 -11.96
N TRP A 143 22.32 -5.46 -10.88
CA TRP A 143 22.46 -4.73 -9.63
C TRP A 143 23.27 -5.46 -8.54
N VAL A 144 24.00 -6.54 -8.90
CA VAL A 144 24.86 -7.28 -7.95
C VAL A 144 25.91 -6.36 -7.32
N ASP A 145 26.59 -5.54 -8.13
CA ASP A 145 27.64 -4.65 -7.64
C ASP A 145 27.13 -3.64 -6.62
N VAL A 146 25.92 -3.09 -6.85
CA VAL A 146 25.26 -2.18 -5.92
C VAL A 146 25.00 -2.87 -4.58
N ARG A 147 24.45 -4.09 -4.61
CA ARG A 147 24.18 -4.86 -3.39
C ARG A 147 25.46 -5.18 -2.63
N THR A 148 26.50 -5.64 -3.34
CA THR A 148 27.78 -5.97 -2.75
C THR A 148 28.45 -4.75 -2.13
N SER A 149 28.42 -3.62 -2.81
CA SER A 149 28.97 -2.36 -2.31
C SER A 149 28.28 -1.88 -1.04
N GLU A 150 26.93 -1.86 -1.01
CA GLU A 150 26.19 -1.39 0.17
C GLU A 150 26.32 -2.36 1.36
N LEU A 151 26.40 -3.66 1.11
CA LEU A 151 26.73 -4.64 2.17
C LEU A 151 28.15 -4.42 2.68
N GLY A 152 29.10 -4.12 1.81
CA GLY A 152 30.48 -3.76 2.19
C GLY A 152 30.51 -2.54 3.12
N HIS A 153 29.81 -1.47 2.78
CA HIS A 153 29.69 -0.29 3.66
C HIS A 153 29.05 -0.62 5.01
N MET A 154 28.02 -1.49 5.01
CA MET A 154 27.39 -1.93 6.26
C MET A 154 28.38 -2.71 7.14
N LEU A 155 29.11 -3.67 6.56
CA LEU A 155 30.11 -4.48 7.28
C LEU A 155 31.26 -3.63 7.80
N GLU A 156 31.74 -2.66 7.01
CA GLU A 156 32.76 -1.70 7.44
C GLU A 156 32.30 -0.88 8.65
N ALA A 157 31.06 -0.36 8.60
CA ALA A 157 30.49 0.37 9.73
C ALA A 157 30.35 -0.50 11.00
N MET A 158 30.02 -1.78 10.84
CA MET A 158 29.99 -2.74 11.96
C MET A 158 31.36 -3.00 12.52
N LEU A 159 32.39 -3.13 11.66
CA LEU A 159 33.80 -3.31 12.07
C LEU A 159 34.29 -2.10 12.87
N GLN A 160 34.03 -0.89 12.38
CA GLN A 160 34.41 0.34 13.09
C GLN A 160 33.76 0.43 14.47
N ALA A 161 32.46 0.14 14.58
CA ALA A 161 31.77 0.09 15.86
C ALA A 161 32.38 -0.97 16.80
N SER A 162 32.73 -2.14 16.27
CA SER A 162 33.41 -3.20 17.04
C SER A 162 34.76 -2.75 17.58
N LEU A 163 35.56 -2.08 16.76
CA LEU A 163 36.85 -1.53 17.16
C LEU A 163 36.70 -0.45 18.24
N SER A 164 35.66 0.37 18.14
CA SER A 164 35.34 1.39 19.16
C SER A 164 34.60 0.82 20.38
N ARG A 165 34.29 -0.49 20.40
CA ARG A 165 33.50 -1.17 21.43
C ARG A 165 32.09 -0.57 21.59
N GLU A 166 31.52 -0.07 20.51
CA GLU A 166 30.18 0.47 20.49
C GLU A 166 29.15 -0.62 20.08
N ALA A 167 27.99 -0.61 20.71
CA ALA A 167 26.91 -1.49 20.33
C ALA A 167 26.27 -0.99 19.02
N VAL A 168 25.89 -1.93 18.14
CA VAL A 168 25.20 -1.63 16.88
C VAL A 168 23.76 -2.13 16.90
N MET A 169 22.85 -1.36 16.33
CA MET A 169 21.48 -1.76 16.10
C MET A 169 21.36 -2.38 14.70
N ILE A 170 21.39 -3.70 14.62
CA ILE A 170 21.37 -4.45 13.34
C ILE A 170 20.18 -4.04 12.45
N PRO A 171 18.94 -3.93 12.94
CA PRO A 171 17.82 -3.50 12.10
C PRO A 171 18.06 -2.13 11.44
N GLU A 172 18.63 -1.17 12.15
CA GLU A 172 18.91 0.15 11.60
C GLU A 172 19.96 0.09 10.48
N MET A 173 21.00 -0.70 10.66
CA MET A 173 22.05 -0.87 9.66
C MET A 173 21.51 -1.53 8.39
N LEU A 174 20.61 -2.52 8.53
CA LEU A 174 19.94 -3.15 7.40
C LEU A 174 19.03 -2.16 6.65
N VAL A 175 18.24 -1.37 7.38
CA VAL A 175 17.41 -0.32 6.77
C VAL A 175 18.26 0.66 5.95
N TYR A 176 19.42 1.07 6.47
CA TYR A 176 20.36 1.93 5.75
C TYR A 176 20.87 1.31 4.46
N ALA A 177 21.38 0.09 4.56
CA ALA A 177 21.91 -0.61 3.40
C ALA A 177 20.84 -0.79 2.32
N MET A 178 19.63 -1.22 2.71
CA MET A 178 18.51 -1.43 1.79
C MET A 178 18.02 -0.12 1.16
N ALA A 179 17.88 0.95 1.94
CA ALA A 179 17.47 2.26 1.42
C ALA A 179 18.48 2.80 0.38
N ASN A 180 19.77 2.63 0.64
CA ASN A 180 20.79 3.04 -0.30
C ASN A 180 20.87 2.14 -1.54
N MET A 181 20.70 0.81 -1.39
CA MET A 181 20.59 -0.09 -2.54
C MET A 181 19.48 0.38 -3.48
N ILE A 182 18.30 0.65 -2.94
CA ILE A 182 17.17 1.13 -3.72
C ILE A 182 17.44 2.52 -4.30
N GLY A 183 18.01 3.43 -3.52
CA GLY A 183 18.41 4.75 -4.01
C GLY A 183 19.35 4.68 -5.20
N GLN A 184 20.31 3.77 -5.18
CA GLN A 184 21.24 3.56 -6.30
C GLN A 184 20.54 2.95 -7.53
N VAL A 185 19.64 1.98 -7.34
CA VAL A 185 18.88 1.37 -8.44
C VAL A 185 17.93 2.37 -9.10
N ILE A 186 17.27 3.22 -8.30
CA ILE A 186 16.24 4.15 -8.79
C ILE A 186 16.84 5.47 -9.26
N LEU A 187 17.83 6.01 -8.53
CA LEU A 187 18.34 7.38 -8.63
C LEU A 187 19.83 7.46 -8.92
N SER A 188 20.52 6.33 -9.14
CA SER A 188 21.98 6.23 -9.31
C SER A 188 22.79 6.87 -8.19
N ARG A 189 22.20 7.02 -7.00
CA ARG A 189 22.87 7.64 -5.85
C ARG A 189 22.45 7.02 -4.52
N ARG A 190 23.34 7.09 -3.55
CA ARG A 190 23.00 6.82 -2.15
C ARG A 190 22.07 7.94 -1.64
N VAL A 191 20.96 7.55 -1.03
CA VAL A 191 20.00 8.51 -0.46
C VAL A 191 20.47 9.00 0.91
N PHE A 192 21.10 8.10 1.68
CA PHE A 192 21.59 8.40 3.03
C PHE A 192 23.10 8.18 3.11
N VAL A 193 23.86 9.26 3.13
CA VAL A 193 25.34 9.22 3.19
C VAL A 193 25.84 9.26 4.63
N THR A 194 25.13 9.93 5.52
CA THR A 194 25.50 10.08 6.93
C THR A 194 24.31 9.79 7.86
N LYS A 195 24.61 9.23 9.04
CA LYS A 195 23.64 9.16 10.14
C LYS A 195 23.30 10.59 10.54
N GLY A 196 22.04 11.00 10.44
CA GLY A 196 21.64 12.36 10.77
C GLY A 196 20.12 12.55 10.82
N ARG A 197 19.73 13.78 11.07
CA ARG A 197 18.34 14.20 11.24
C ARG A 197 17.44 13.83 10.04
N GLU A 198 17.94 14.03 8.82
CA GLU A 198 17.17 13.75 7.60
C GLU A 198 16.78 12.28 7.46
N LEU A 199 17.68 11.37 7.84
CA LEU A 199 17.36 9.94 7.83
C LEU A 199 16.30 9.59 8.88
N ASN A 200 16.44 10.13 10.09
CA ASN A 200 15.48 9.85 11.16
C ASN A 200 14.10 10.36 10.76
N GLU A 201 13.99 11.57 10.22
CA GLU A 201 12.75 12.14 9.70
C GLU A 201 12.15 11.26 8.59
N PHE A 202 12.97 10.75 7.67
CA PHE A 202 12.50 9.86 6.62
C PHE A 202 12.04 8.51 7.17
N LYS A 203 12.79 7.92 8.09
CA LYS A 203 12.41 6.67 8.77
C LYS A 203 11.08 6.83 9.50
N ASP A 204 10.92 7.93 10.24
CA ASP A 204 9.67 8.22 10.95
C ASP A 204 8.49 8.37 9.97
N MET A 205 8.70 9.05 8.85
CA MET A 205 7.70 9.18 7.79
C MET A 205 7.31 7.82 7.19
N VAL A 206 8.26 6.92 6.97
CA VAL A 206 7.99 5.57 6.45
C VAL A 206 7.23 4.74 7.48
N VAL A 207 7.62 4.78 8.75
CA VAL A 207 6.90 4.10 9.84
C VAL A 207 5.47 4.64 9.96
N GLU A 208 5.31 5.97 9.90
CA GLU A 208 3.99 6.62 9.92
C GLU A 208 3.14 6.19 8.71
N LEU A 209 3.71 6.11 7.50
CA LEU A 209 3.03 5.65 6.29
C LEU A 209 2.50 4.22 6.47
N MET A 210 3.34 3.33 6.97
CA MET A 210 3.01 1.94 7.15
C MET A 210 1.96 1.71 8.22
N THR A 211 2.09 2.42 9.33
CA THR A 211 1.11 2.40 10.40
C THR A 211 -0.23 2.93 9.90
N SER A 212 -0.21 4.04 9.16
CA SER A 212 -1.41 4.66 8.57
C SER A 212 -2.09 3.75 7.54
N ALA A 213 -1.32 3.02 6.73
CA ALA A 213 -1.86 2.06 5.76
C ALA A 213 -2.59 0.89 6.45
N GLY A 214 -2.24 0.57 7.70
CA GLY A 214 -2.90 -0.44 8.53
C GLY A 214 -4.08 0.06 9.35
N TYR A 215 -4.36 1.36 9.34
CA TYR A 215 -5.47 1.90 10.14
C TYR A 215 -6.82 1.45 9.61
N PHE A 216 -7.66 1.08 10.55
CA PHE A 216 -9.07 0.82 10.28
C PHE A 216 -9.80 2.17 10.17
N ASN A 217 -10.08 2.62 8.96
CA ASN A 217 -10.86 3.83 8.71
C ASN A 217 -12.34 3.47 8.58
N VAL A 218 -13.18 4.01 9.46
CA VAL A 218 -14.63 3.80 9.43
C VAL A 218 -15.24 4.27 8.11
N GLY A 219 -14.72 5.36 7.53
CA GLY A 219 -15.19 5.91 6.26
C GLY A 219 -15.06 4.94 5.09
N ASP A 220 -14.06 4.07 5.10
CA ASP A 220 -13.86 3.06 4.05
C ASP A 220 -14.98 2.01 4.02
N PHE A 221 -15.55 1.71 5.19
CA PHE A 221 -16.61 0.69 5.34
C PHE A 221 -18.01 1.28 5.40
N ILE A 222 -18.14 2.52 5.87
CA ILE A 222 -19.42 3.22 5.98
C ILE A 222 -19.29 4.59 5.27
N PRO A 223 -19.40 4.63 3.93
CA PRO A 223 -19.17 5.84 3.13
C PRO A 223 -20.01 7.05 3.55
N SER A 224 -21.19 6.82 4.13
CA SER A 224 -22.05 7.88 4.65
C SER A 224 -21.41 8.72 5.75
N PHE A 225 -20.37 8.19 6.44
CA PHE A 225 -19.63 8.89 7.50
C PHE A 225 -18.23 9.32 7.06
N ALA A 226 -17.81 9.00 5.83
CA ALA A 226 -16.46 9.32 5.35
C ALA A 226 -16.15 10.82 5.43
N TRP A 227 -17.11 11.67 5.07
CA TRP A 227 -16.97 13.13 5.08
C TRP A 227 -16.65 13.73 6.45
N MET A 228 -16.99 13.03 7.54
CA MET A 228 -16.79 13.50 8.91
C MET A 228 -15.35 13.28 9.41
N ASP A 229 -14.59 12.37 8.77
CA ASP A 229 -13.26 11.94 9.23
C ASP A 229 -13.19 11.75 10.77
N LEU A 230 -14.14 10.98 11.32
CA LEU A 230 -14.38 10.84 12.77
C LEU A 230 -13.12 10.46 13.57
N GLN A 231 -12.18 9.81 12.92
CA GLN A 231 -10.94 9.33 13.52
C GLN A 231 -9.75 10.26 13.21
N GLY A 232 -9.91 11.27 12.36
CA GLY A 232 -8.84 12.16 11.90
C GLY A 232 -7.79 11.46 11.02
N ILE A 233 -8.08 10.23 10.57
CA ILE A 233 -7.15 9.38 9.82
C ILE A 233 -6.85 10.00 8.45
N GLU A 234 -7.88 10.45 7.72
CA GLU A 234 -7.69 11.04 6.40
C GLU A 234 -6.90 12.35 6.47
N LYS A 235 -7.15 13.15 7.49
CA LYS A 235 -6.39 14.39 7.72
C LYS A 235 -4.92 14.07 7.98
N GLY A 236 -4.61 13.07 8.80
CA GLY A 236 -3.25 12.58 9.02
C GLY A 236 -2.58 12.11 7.74
N MET A 237 -3.26 11.28 6.95
CA MET A 237 -2.78 10.78 5.66
C MET A 237 -2.48 11.91 4.66
N LYS A 238 -3.32 12.94 4.59
CA LYS A 238 -3.11 14.13 3.74
C LYS A 238 -1.89 14.95 4.17
N VAL A 239 -1.63 15.04 5.47
CA VAL A 239 -0.42 15.71 5.99
C VAL A 239 0.84 14.92 5.62
N LEU A 240 0.81 13.63 5.85
CA LEU A 240 1.92 12.73 5.53
C LEU A 240 2.20 12.69 4.02
N HIS A 241 1.16 12.61 3.20
CA HIS A 241 1.29 12.67 1.74
C HIS A 241 2.03 13.93 1.29
N ARG A 242 1.69 15.11 1.84
CA ARG A 242 2.39 16.36 1.48
C ARG A 242 3.87 16.32 1.80
N LYS A 243 4.27 15.72 2.93
CA LYS A 243 5.69 15.56 3.29
C LYS A 243 6.41 14.69 2.25
N PHE A 244 5.83 13.56 1.89
CA PHE A 244 6.39 12.69 0.85
C PHE A 244 6.40 13.34 -0.52
N ASP A 245 5.34 14.07 -0.89
CA ASP A 245 5.27 14.74 -2.19
C ASP A 245 6.37 15.79 -2.36
N VAL A 246 6.67 16.57 -1.33
CA VAL A 246 7.78 17.53 -1.33
C VAL A 246 9.12 16.80 -1.52
N LEU A 247 9.35 15.72 -0.78
CA LEU A 247 10.60 14.95 -0.86
C LEU A 247 10.77 14.31 -2.24
N ILE A 248 9.73 13.63 -2.73
CA ILE A 248 9.78 12.93 -4.02
C ILE A 248 9.88 13.95 -5.18
N SER A 249 9.22 15.11 -5.08
CA SER A 249 9.37 16.18 -6.08
C SER A 249 10.81 16.66 -6.15
N LYS A 250 11.42 16.96 -5.01
CA LYS A 250 12.83 17.36 -4.94
C LYS A 250 13.74 16.30 -5.56
N MET A 251 13.54 15.02 -5.22
CA MET A 251 14.31 13.92 -5.79
C MET A 251 14.16 13.84 -7.31
N LEU A 252 12.94 14.00 -7.82
CA LEU A 252 12.65 13.97 -9.25
C LEU A 252 13.29 15.16 -9.99
N ASP A 253 13.17 16.37 -9.45
CA ASP A 253 13.73 17.59 -10.06
C ASP A 253 15.26 17.53 -10.12
N GLU A 254 15.92 17.13 -9.03
CA GLU A 254 17.37 16.92 -8.97
C GLU A 254 17.82 15.84 -9.95
N HIS A 255 17.04 14.76 -10.07
CA HIS A 255 17.34 13.66 -10.99
C HIS A 255 17.26 14.13 -12.46
N VAL A 256 16.22 14.86 -12.84
CA VAL A 256 16.06 15.42 -14.19
C VAL A 256 17.18 16.40 -14.50
N ALA A 257 17.55 17.28 -13.57
CA ALA A 257 18.63 18.26 -13.75
C ALA A 257 19.98 17.60 -14.02
N THR A 258 20.24 16.41 -13.47
CA THR A 258 21.50 15.66 -13.61
C THR A 258 21.45 14.54 -14.67
N ALA A 259 20.42 14.47 -15.50
CA ALA A 259 20.22 13.40 -16.51
C ALA A 259 21.42 13.23 -17.47
N HIS A 260 22.12 14.34 -17.78
CA HIS A 260 23.28 14.33 -18.68
C HIS A 260 24.44 13.47 -18.17
N VAL A 261 24.59 13.29 -16.87
CA VAL A 261 25.64 12.49 -16.21
C VAL A 261 25.41 10.99 -16.40
N ARG A 262 24.15 10.56 -16.54
CA ARG A 262 23.74 9.15 -16.56
C ARG A 262 23.47 8.58 -17.95
N LYS A 263 23.73 9.34 -19.02
CA LYS A 263 23.48 8.91 -20.40
C LYS A 263 24.06 7.54 -20.76
N ALA A 264 25.22 7.19 -20.22
CA ALA A 264 25.89 5.93 -20.50
C ALA A 264 25.27 4.72 -19.78
N LYS A 265 24.68 4.94 -18.59
CA LYS A 265 24.04 3.89 -17.78
C LYS A 265 22.78 4.46 -17.12
N PRO A 266 21.64 4.43 -17.81
CA PRO A 266 20.39 4.93 -17.27
C PRO A 266 19.94 4.07 -16.09
N ASP A 267 19.41 4.70 -15.07
CA ASP A 267 18.79 4.04 -13.93
C ASP A 267 17.29 3.80 -14.14
N PHE A 268 16.63 3.27 -13.13
CA PHE A 268 15.22 2.93 -13.24
C PHE A 268 14.32 4.15 -13.48
N LEU A 269 14.63 5.29 -12.86
CA LEU A 269 13.85 6.52 -13.06
C LEU A 269 14.07 7.10 -14.46
N ASP A 270 15.30 7.05 -14.99
CA ASP A 270 15.56 7.44 -16.39
C ASP A 270 14.74 6.58 -17.36
N VAL A 271 14.62 5.26 -17.11
CA VAL A 271 13.79 4.35 -17.92
C VAL A 271 12.31 4.74 -17.85
N ILE A 272 11.78 5.03 -16.66
CA ILE A 272 10.38 5.44 -16.49
C ILE A 272 10.11 6.76 -17.23
N LEU A 273 11.02 7.73 -17.08
CA LEU A 273 10.91 9.03 -17.76
C LEU A 273 10.97 8.90 -19.29
N ALA A 274 11.85 8.04 -19.82
CA ALA A 274 11.95 7.76 -21.25
C ALA A 274 10.69 7.07 -21.82
N ASN A 275 9.96 6.32 -21.00
CA ASN A 275 8.71 5.65 -21.38
C ASN A 275 7.46 6.46 -21.00
N ARG A 276 7.61 7.74 -20.67
CA ARG A 276 6.51 8.62 -20.27
C ARG A 276 5.41 8.75 -21.33
N ASP A 277 5.81 8.89 -22.59
CA ASP A 277 4.93 9.03 -23.74
C ASP A 277 4.95 7.73 -24.58
N ASN A 278 4.60 6.61 -23.95
CA ASN A 278 4.66 5.29 -24.60
C ASN A 278 3.69 5.18 -25.77
N SER A 279 4.15 4.51 -26.84
CA SER A 279 3.39 4.20 -28.05
C SER A 279 2.17 3.28 -27.84
N GLU A 280 2.06 2.61 -26.72
CA GLU A 280 0.92 1.74 -26.35
C GLU A 280 -0.31 2.53 -25.84
N GLY A 281 -0.30 3.88 -25.95
CA GLY A 281 -1.47 4.73 -25.72
C GLY A 281 -1.69 5.20 -24.28
N GLU A 282 -0.88 4.82 -23.31
CA GLU A 282 -0.96 5.29 -21.93
C GLU A 282 0.21 6.22 -21.59
N ARG A 283 -0.12 7.50 -21.43
CA ARG A 283 0.85 8.49 -20.95
C ARG A 283 1.01 8.41 -19.44
N LEU A 284 2.25 8.25 -18.96
CA LEU A 284 2.56 8.34 -17.54
C LEU A 284 2.61 9.81 -17.08
N THR A 285 1.71 10.18 -16.19
CA THR A 285 1.72 11.49 -15.56
C THR A 285 2.81 11.59 -14.50
N THR A 286 3.17 12.80 -14.11
CA THR A 286 4.09 13.01 -12.98
C THR A 286 3.58 12.36 -11.70
N SER A 287 2.25 12.36 -11.47
CA SER A 287 1.64 11.69 -10.33
C SER A 287 1.83 10.16 -10.37
N ASN A 288 1.76 9.53 -11.55
CA ASN A 288 2.05 8.09 -11.69
C ASN A 288 3.50 7.77 -11.32
N ILE A 289 4.45 8.61 -11.77
CA ILE A 289 5.87 8.45 -11.49
C ILE A 289 6.13 8.62 -9.99
N LYS A 290 5.60 9.68 -9.38
CA LYS A 290 5.72 9.92 -7.93
C LYS A 290 5.08 8.80 -7.10
N ALA A 291 3.89 8.32 -7.49
CA ALA A 291 3.21 7.21 -6.84
C ALA A 291 4.05 5.92 -6.89
N LEU A 292 4.65 5.62 -8.05
CA LEU A 292 5.52 4.47 -8.21
C LEU A 292 6.78 4.59 -7.34
N LEU A 293 7.43 5.76 -7.34
CA LEU A 293 8.60 6.02 -6.50
C LEU A 293 8.27 5.85 -5.01
N LEU A 294 7.14 6.41 -4.55
CA LEU A 294 6.70 6.26 -3.17
C LEU A 294 6.59 4.80 -2.78
N VAL A 295 5.88 4.00 -3.57
CA VAL A 295 5.67 2.57 -3.29
C VAL A 295 6.98 1.82 -3.28
N ILE A 296 7.87 2.03 -4.24
CA ILE A 296 9.14 1.32 -4.31
C ILE A 296 10.00 1.68 -3.09
N ILE A 297 10.22 2.96 -2.82
CA ILE A 297 11.06 3.42 -1.71
C ILE A 297 10.53 2.90 -0.36
N THR A 298 9.22 2.89 -0.18
CA THR A 298 8.62 2.47 1.10
C THR A 298 8.51 0.95 1.24
N SER A 299 8.23 0.21 0.16
CA SER A 299 8.07 -1.26 0.22
C SER A 299 9.35 -1.99 0.62
N PHE A 300 10.50 -1.50 0.17
CA PHE A 300 11.79 -2.11 0.52
C PHE A 300 12.23 -1.86 1.96
N LEU A 301 11.74 -0.80 2.60
CA LEU A 301 12.00 -0.51 4.00
C LEU A 301 11.12 -1.34 4.96
N LEU A 302 10.10 -2.01 4.41
CA LEU A 302 9.15 -2.84 5.16
C LEU A 302 9.58 -4.29 5.36
N MET A 303 10.61 -4.75 4.66
CA MET A 303 11.01 -6.15 4.73
C MET A 303 11.85 -6.48 5.98
N ASN A 304 11.74 -5.65 7.03
CA ASN A 304 12.39 -5.86 8.34
C ASN A 304 11.40 -6.13 9.45
#